data_603c79c3c43f56aa4b430920948eac17
#
_entry.id   603c79c3c43f56aa4b430920948eac17
#
_cell.length_a   1.000
_cell.length_b   1.000
_cell.length_c   1.000
_cell.angle_alpha   90.00
_cell.angle_beta   90.00
_cell.angle_gamma   90.00
#
_symmetry.space_group_name_H-M   'P 1'
#
loop_
_entity.id
_entity.type
_entity.pdbx_description
1 polymer ?
#
loop_
_entity_poly.entity_id
_entity_poly.type
_entity_poly.pdbx_seq_one_letter_code
_entity_poly.pdbx_strand_id
1 'polypeptide(L)'
;MAAVATRRIIRIMLSVLYSAAGGLNAAEKTQEALARNIAHASHHGYKRATLQFAEELREAGATAVSLKEGIAFDQGELLRTDLPLDMALEGDGFFTLQKPDGGLAYTRKGSFVQGADGRIVTSTGLTVLGISGPILLPPGSTVQVAPNGTVLGRGETVGKFRLAAFPDKSVLKRAGSTLFEEAGDVSTAMPALDCSVRQGFLESSNVNVLTEMVRMIENSRAFQASQRIASAADSAMSSLTKAAEG
;
A
#
# COMPACT_ATOMS: atom_id res chain seq x y z
N MET A 1 1.91 -47.04 -28.50
CA MET A 1 2.96 -46.33 -27.75
C MET A 1 3.10 -44.85 -28.16
N ALA A 2 3.11 -44.49 -29.43
CA ALA A 2 3.26 -43.10 -29.90
C ALA A 2 2.18 -42.14 -29.34
N ALA A 3 0.88 -42.50 -29.34
CA ALA A 3 -0.19 -41.65 -28.87
C ALA A 3 -0.11 -41.29 -27.35
N VAL A 4 0.41 -42.16 -26.52
CA VAL A 4 0.60 -41.94 -25.08
C VAL A 4 1.78 -40.98 -24.86
N ALA A 5 2.86 -41.14 -25.63
CA ALA A 5 4.01 -40.23 -25.58
C ALA A 5 3.62 -38.83 -26.04
N THR A 6 2.84 -38.68 -27.11
CA THR A 6 2.34 -37.39 -27.61
C THR A 6 1.47 -36.69 -26.59
N ARG A 7 0.50 -37.37 -25.94
CA ARG A 7 -0.32 -36.80 -24.89
C ARG A 7 0.49 -36.32 -23.68
N ARG A 8 1.54 -37.05 -23.30
CA ARG A 8 2.42 -36.66 -22.21
C ARG A 8 3.21 -35.40 -22.53
N ILE A 9 3.74 -35.30 -23.77
CA ILE A 9 4.48 -34.12 -24.25
C ILE A 9 3.56 -32.91 -24.26
N ILE A 10 2.37 -33.00 -24.84
CA ILE A 10 1.38 -31.93 -24.88
C ILE A 10 1.04 -31.43 -23.45
N ARG A 11 0.84 -32.33 -22.50
CA ARG A 11 0.56 -31.95 -21.11
C ARG A 11 1.72 -31.21 -20.46
N ILE A 12 2.95 -31.63 -20.71
CA ILE A 12 4.14 -30.92 -20.20
C ILE A 12 4.25 -29.54 -20.85
N MET A 13 4.05 -29.41 -22.15
CA MET A 13 4.12 -28.13 -22.85
C MET A 13 3.04 -27.16 -22.38
N LEU A 14 1.81 -27.63 -22.18
CA LEU A 14 0.76 -26.82 -21.59
C LEU A 14 1.13 -26.35 -20.20
N SER A 15 1.71 -27.20 -19.35
CA SER A 15 2.16 -26.77 -18.02
C SER A 15 3.25 -25.70 -18.07
N VAL A 16 4.16 -25.77 -19.02
CA VAL A 16 5.21 -24.76 -19.25
C VAL A 16 4.59 -23.44 -19.70
N LEU A 17 3.63 -23.47 -20.63
CA LEU A 17 2.92 -22.27 -21.08
C LEU A 17 2.13 -21.60 -19.94
N TYR A 18 1.41 -22.39 -19.13
CA TYR A 18 0.70 -21.86 -17.95
C TYR A 18 1.66 -21.26 -16.93
N SER A 19 2.79 -21.90 -16.70
CA SER A 19 3.84 -21.38 -15.80
C SER A 19 4.44 -20.07 -16.34
N ALA A 20 4.74 -20.01 -17.64
CA ALA A 20 5.25 -18.80 -18.28
C ALA A 20 4.22 -17.65 -18.22
N ALA A 21 2.94 -17.93 -18.49
CA ALA A 21 1.87 -16.96 -18.39
C ALA A 21 1.69 -16.45 -16.95
N GLY A 22 1.79 -17.35 -15.97
CA GLY A 22 1.80 -16.98 -14.54
C GLY A 22 2.97 -16.06 -14.19
N GLY A 23 4.17 -16.39 -14.68
CA GLY A 23 5.37 -15.56 -14.51
C GLY A 23 5.24 -14.16 -15.15
N LEU A 24 4.65 -14.06 -16.34
CA LEU A 24 4.38 -12.78 -17.00
C LEU A 24 3.40 -11.92 -16.19
N ASN A 25 2.29 -12.49 -15.75
CA ASN A 25 1.31 -11.78 -14.90
C ASN A 25 1.93 -11.32 -13.56
N ALA A 26 2.74 -12.18 -12.95
CA ALA A 26 3.47 -11.86 -11.74
C ALA A 26 4.43 -10.69 -11.94
N ALA A 27 5.17 -10.70 -13.04
CA ALA A 27 6.12 -9.64 -13.37
C ALA A 27 5.40 -8.31 -13.69
N GLU A 28 4.24 -8.35 -14.37
CA GLU A 28 3.41 -7.17 -14.63
C GLU A 28 2.93 -6.53 -13.34
N LYS A 29 2.31 -7.29 -12.43
CA LYS A 29 1.87 -6.78 -11.12
C LYS A 29 3.03 -6.24 -10.28
N THR A 30 4.19 -6.89 -10.35
CA THR A 30 5.40 -6.41 -9.69
C THR A 30 5.84 -5.08 -10.27
N GLN A 31 5.82 -4.93 -11.60
CA GLN A 31 6.16 -3.68 -12.28
C GLN A 31 5.22 -2.53 -11.86
N GLU A 32 3.92 -2.80 -11.78
CA GLU A 32 2.94 -1.81 -11.32
C GLU A 32 3.21 -1.35 -9.88
N ALA A 33 3.48 -2.29 -8.96
CA ALA A 33 3.78 -1.95 -7.57
C ALA A 33 5.07 -1.13 -7.44
N LEU A 34 6.15 -1.52 -8.17
CA LEU A 34 7.42 -0.80 -8.19
C LEU A 34 7.26 0.60 -8.78
N ALA A 35 6.55 0.74 -9.90
CA ALA A 35 6.28 2.03 -10.52
C ALA A 35 5.49 2.96 -9.58
N ARG A 36 4.48 2.43 -8.90
CA ARG A 36 3.70 3.16 -7.91
C ARG A 36 4.56 3.61 -6.72
N ASN A 37 5.45 2.73 -6.21
CA ASN A 37 6.37 3.07 -5.14
C ASN A 37 7.29 4.23 -5.55
N ILE A 38 7.89 4.16 -6.74
CA ILE A 38 8.78 5.22 -7.26
C ILE A 38 8.00 6.53 -7.43
N ALA A 39 6.80 6.49 -8.03
CA ALA A 39 5.97 7.67 -8.25
C ALA A 39 5.58 8.39 -6.94
N HIS A 40 5.44 7.64 -5.84
CA HIS A 40 5.05 8.19 -4.54
C HIS A 40 6.21 8.29 -3.54
N ALA A 41 7.46 8.12 -3.97
CA ALA A 41 8.62 8.16 -3.09
C ALA A 41 8.83 9.53 -2.41
N SER A 42 8.36 10.62 -3.03
CA SER A 42 8.37 11.97 -2.46
C SER A 42 7.10 12.34 -1.68
N HIS A 43 6.10 11.46 -1.61
CA HIS A 43 4.86 11.77 -0.92
C HIS A 43 4.98 11.44 0.57
N HIS A 44 4.80 12.46 1.41
CA HIS A 44 4.80 12.32 2.87
C HIS A 44 3.71 11.32 3.33
N GLY A 45 4.09 10.44 4.24
CA GLY A 45 3.19 9.43 4.80
C GLY A 45 2.85 8.27 3.86
N TYR A 46 3.47 8.19 2.67
CA TYR A 46 3.29 7.05 1.79
C TYR A 46 3.97 5.80 2.37
N LYS A 47 3.29 4.68 2.27
CA LYS A 47 3.79 3.37 2.69
C LYS A 47 3.99 2.48 1.46
N ARG A 48 5.17 1.88 1.37
CA ARG A 48 5.60 1.07 0.25
C ARG A 48 4.66 -0.11 0.01
N ALA A 49 4.22 -0.29 -1.24
CA ALA A 49 3.52 -1.49 -1.67
C ALA A 49 4.51 -2.66 -1.75
N THR A 50 4.09 -3.82 -1.27
CA THR A 50 4.83 -5.08 -1.35
C THR A 50 4.00 -6.12 -2.05
N LEU A 51 4.64 -7.11 -2.67
CA LEU A 51 3.96 -8.26 -3.25
C LEU A 51 4.45 -9.51 -2.53
N GLN A 52 3.49 -10.33 -2.12
CA GLN A 52 3.74 -11.62 -1.49
C GLN A 52 3.15 -12.71 -2.37
N PHE A 53 3.92 -13.76 -2.59
CA PHE A 53 3.41 -14.96 -3.24
C PHE A 53 2.51 -15.68 -2.26
N ALA A 54 1.25 -15.89 -2.64
CA ALA A 54 0.30 -16.72 -1.92
C ALA A 54 0.03 -17.97 -2.75
N GLU A 55 0.14 -19.12 -2.12
CA GLU A 55 -0.17 -20.40 -2.73
C GLU A 55 -1.67 -20.66 -2.53
N GLU A 56 -2.44 -20.70 -3.61
CA GLU A 56 -3.85 -21.04 -3.56
C GLU A 56 -4.06 -22.47 -4.10
N LEU A 57 -4.57 -23.37 -3.24
CA LEU A 57 -5.05 -24.68 -3.66
C LEU A 57 -6.36 -24.51 -4.42
N ARG A 58 -6.37 -24.86 -5.70
CA ARG A 58 -7.60 -24.96 -6.48
C ARG A 58 -8.20 -26.37 -6.37
N GLU A 59 -9.53 -26.45 -6.43
CA GLU A 59 -10.33 -27.70 -6.26
C GLU A 59 -9.95 -28.88 -7.18
N ALA A 60 -9.03 -28.73 -8.11
CA ALA A 60 -8.56 -29.79 -9.00
C ALA A 60 -7.14 -30.29 -8.70
N GLY A 61 -6.59 -29.97 -7.53
CA GLY A 61 -5.20 -30.38 -7.17
C GLY A 61 -4.10 -29.63 -7.94
N ALA A 62 -4.46 -28.54 -8.64
CA ALA A 62 -3.49 -27.65 -9.29
C ALA A 62 -3.20 -26.49 -8.31
N THR A 63 -1.94 -26.33 -7.95
CA THR A 63 -1.46 -25.18 -7.18
C THR A 63 -1.38 -23.98 -8.10
N ALA A 64 -2.15 -22.95 -7.83
CA ALA A 64 -2.00 -21.65 -8.49
C ALA A 64 -1.26 -20.70 -7.55
N VAL A 65 -0.18 -20.11 -8.03
CA VAL A 65 0.52 -19.04 -7.32
C VAL A 65 -0.23 -17.74 -7.60
N SER A 66 -0.82 -17.15 -6.56
CA SER A 66 -1.42 -15.82 -6.62
C SER A 66 -0.48 -14.80 -5.97
N LEU A 67 -0.51 -13.56 -6.47
CA LEU A 67 0.19 -12.44 -5.86
C LEU A 67 -0.80 -11.65 -5.03
N LYS A 68 -0.54 -11.54 -3.73
CA LYS A 68 -1.24 -10.63 -2.83
C LYS A 68 -0.43 -9.34 -2.67
N GLU A 69 -1.10 -8.21 -2.89
CA GLU A 69 -0.53 -6.92 -2.56
C GLU A 69 -0.59 -6.72 -1.05
N GLY A 70 0.54 -6.39 -0.45
CA GLY A 70 0.69 -6.00 0.93
C GLY A 70 1.19 -4.56 1.03
N ILE A 71 1.29 -4.06 2.26
CA ILE A 71 1.79 -2.72 2.55
C ILE A 71 2.85 -2.85 3.64
N ALA A 72 4.03 -2.27 3.41
CA ALA A 72 5.07 -2.16 4.42
C ALA A 72 4.82 -0.91 5.26
N PHE A 73 4.49 -1.09 6.53
CA PHE A 73 4.17 0.00 7.45
C PHE A 73 5.37 0.49 8.26
N ASP A 74 6.60 0.08 7.90
CA ASP A 74 7.81 0.61 8.52
C ASP A 74 7.78 2.14 8.52
N GLN A 75 8.27 2.76 9.60
CA GLN A 75 8.30 4.21 9.72
C GLN A 75 9.30 4.81 8.73
N GLY A 76 8.89 5.89 8.05
CA GLY A 76 9.76 6.71 7.23
C GLY A 76 10.56 7.70 8.08
N GLU A 77 11.52 8.39 7.46
CA GLU A 77 12.28 9.46 8.11
C GLU A 77 11.37 10.63 8.48
N LEU A 78 11.60 11.24 9.65
CA LEU A 78 10.88 12.43 10.09
C LEU A 78 11.58 13.68 9.60
N LEU A 79 10.94 14.41 8.71
CA LEU A 79 11.47 15.66 8.13
C LEU A 79 10.88 16.87 8.84
N ARG A 80 11.76 17.77 9.29
CA ARG A 80 11.35 19.00 9.95
C ARG A 80 10.85 20.02 8.92
N THR A 81 9.66 20.58 9.15
CA THR A 81 9.03 21.59 8.30
C THR A 81 8.79 22.91 9.02
N ASP A 82 8.76 22.90 10.33
CA ASP A 82 8.43 24.03 11.22
C ASP A 82 7.02 24.64 10.96
N LEU A 83 6.18 23.98 10.18
CA LEU A 83 4.80 24.41 9.97
C LEU A 83 3.89 23.94 11.10
N PRO A 84 3.02 24.81 11.65
CA PRO A 84 2.26 24.51 12.87
C PRO A 84 1.19 23.44 12.68
N LEU A 85 0.73 23.15 11.46
CA LEU A 85 -0.25 22.12 11.14
C LEU A 85 0.37 20.88 10.47
N ASP A 86 1.71 20.86 10.33
CA ASP A 86 2.42 19.67 9.94
C ASP A 86 2.74 18.81 11.17
N MET A 87 2.37 17.55 11.11
CA MET A 87 2.50 16.60 12.23
C MET A 87 2.99 15.26 11.74
N ALA A 88 3.94 14.70 12.46
CA ALA A 88 4.36 13.32 12.25
C ALA A 88 3.98 12.48 13.48
N LEU A 89 3.78 11.19 13.25
CA LEU A 89 3.62 10.20 14.30
C LEU A 89 4.93 9.47 14.52
N GLU A 90 5.38 9.38 15.74
CA GLU A 90 6.51 8.56 16.16
C GLU A 90 5.96 7.33 16.91
N GLY A 91 6.27 6.13 16.40
CA GLY A 91 5.67 4.88 16.87
C GLY A 91 4.52 4.39 16.00
N ASP A 92 3.84 3.33 16.45
CA ASP A 92 2.74 2.70 15.73
C ASP A 92 1.42 3.42 15.95
N GLY A 93 0.87 4.00 14.88
CA GLY A 93 -0.42 4.70 14.92
C GLY A 93 -0.77 5.32 13.59
N PHE A 94 -1.98 5.79 13.46
CA PHE A 94 -2.51 6.48 12.29
C PHE A 94 -3.40 7.62 12.76
N PHE A 95 -3.40 8.73 12.04
CA PHE A 95 -4.43 9.73 12.17
C PHE A 95 -5.74 9.17 11.65
N THR A 96 -6.84 9.38 12.38
CA THR A 96 -8.17 8.97 11.96
C THR A 96 -8.84 10.14 11.24
N LEU A 97 -9.35 9.87 10.05
CA LEU A 97 -10.04 10.82 9.19
C LEU A 97 -11.50 10.40 9.03
N GLN A 98 -12.37 11.38 8.84
CA GLN A 98 -13.76 11.15 8.45
C GLN A 98 -13.94 11.50 6.98
N LYS A 99 -14.51 10.57 6.24
CA LYS A 99 -14.95 10.77 4.86
C LYS A 99 -16.28 11.49 4.79
N PRO A 100 -16.66 12.09 3.65
CA PRO A 100 -17.96 12.74 3.48
C PRO A 100 -19.16 11.81 3.65
N ASP A 101 -18.97 10.51 3.40
CA ASP A 101 -19.98 9.45 3.59
C ASP A 101 -20.14 9.00 5.05
N GLY A 102 -19.35 9.60 5.98
CA GLY A 102 -19.31 9.25 7.39
C GLY A 102 -18.35 8.09 7.72
N GLY A 103 -17.79 7.42 6.72
CA GLY A 103 -16.81 6.34 6.90
C GLY A 103 -15.49 6.85 7.50
N LEU A 104 -14.72 5.92 8.06
CA LEU A 104 -13.40 6.20 8.60
C LEU A 104 -12.31 5.87 7.58
N ALA A 105 -11.27 6.69 7.56
CA ALA A 105 -10.03 6.42 6.86
C ALA A 105 -8.84 6.72 7.79
N TYR A 106 -7.71 6.13 7.49
CA TYR A 106 -6.51 6.22 8.30
C TYR A 106 -5.35 6.71 7.46
N THR A 107 -4.48 7.52 8.05
CA THR A 107 -3.32 8.04 7.32
C THR A 107 -2.11 8.24 8.22
N ARG A 108 -0.92 8.15 7.61
CA ARG A 108 0.34 8.63 8.21
C ARG A 108 0.73 10.02 7.72
N LYS A 109 0.02 10.53 6.70
CA LYS A 109 0.26 11.89 6.19
C LYS A 109 -0.32 12.90 7.16
N GLY A 110 0.55 13.68 7.78
CA GLY A 110 0.18 14.69 8.78
C GLY A 110 0.22 16.12 8.26
N SER A 111 0.25 16.37 6.95
CA SER A 111 0.12 17.72 6.40
C SER A 111 -1.34 18.15 6.40
N PHE A 112 -1.72 18.92 7.40
CA PHE A 112 -3.09 19.37 7.58
C PHE A 112 -3.22 20.86 7.28
N VAL A 113 -4.46 21.28 7.05
CA VAL A 113 -4.83 22.69 6.87
C VAL A 113 -6.07 23.00 7.69
N GLN A 114 -6.27 24.28 8.00
CA GLN A 114 -7.52 24.74 8.60
C GLN A 114 -8.54 24.98 7.49
N GLY A 115 -9.68 24.29 7.56
CA GLY A 115 -10.82 24.51 6.67
C GLY A 115 -11.52 25.84 6.94
N ALA A 116 -12.38 26.25 6.02
CA ALA A 116 -13.15 27.50 6.16
C ALA A 116 -14.10 27.51 7.38
N ASP A 117 -14.50 26.34 7.82
CA ASP A 117 -15.32 26.10 9.02
C ASP A 117 -14.50 25.98 10.31
N GLY A 118 -13.19 26.18 10.23
CA GLY A 118 -12.27 26.08 11.37
C GLY A 118 -11.82 24.64 11.69
N ARG A 119 -12.31 23.63 11.01
CA ARG A 119 -11.90 22.24 11.23
C ARG A 119 -10.49 21.99 10.72
N ILE A 120 -9.79 21.07 11.37
CA ILE A 120 -8.55 20.52 10.80
C ILE A 120 -8.92 19.52 9.71
N VAL A 121 -8.42 19.75 8.49
CA VAL A 121 -8.70 18.90 7.33
C VAL A 121 -7.42 18.56 6.58
N THR A 122 -7.46 17.51 5.78
CA THR A 122 -6.40 17.19 4.81
C THR A 122 -6.48 18.13 3.60
N SER A 123 -5.45 18.17 2.78
CA SER A 123 -5.46 18.90 1.49
C SER A 123 -6.56 18.43 0.52
N THR A 124 -7.11 17.23 0.74
CA THR A 124 -8.23 16.65 -0.02
C THR A 124 -9.59 16.91 0.61
N GLY A 125 -9.66 17.66 1.73
CA GLY A 125 -10.90 18.03 2.41
C GLY A 125 -11.43 16.99 3.39
N LEU A 126 -10.72 15.92 3.69
CA LEU A 126 -11.14 14.95 4.71
C LEU A 126 -10.92 15.54 6.12
N THR A 127 -11.92 15.39 6.98
CA THR A 127 -11.86 15.94 8.34
C THR A 127 -11.00 15.07 9.25
N VAL A 128 -10.08 15.69 9.98
CA VAL A 128 -9.28 15.00 11.00
C VAL A 128 -10.11 14.86 12.28
N LEU A 129 -10.21 13.62 12.77
CA LEU A 129 -10.98 13.34 13.98
C LEU A 129 -10.12 13.45 15.24
N GLY A 130 -10.69 14.10 16.21
CA GLY A 130 -10.29 13.98 17.61
C GLY A 130 -11.09 12.91 18.35
N ILE A 131 -10.76 12.70 19.63
CA ILE A 131 -11.44 11.70 20.49
C ILE A 131 -12.94 12.05 20.65
N SER A 132 -13.27 13.35 20.72
CA SER A 132 -14.64 13.85 20.93
C SER A 132 -15.34 14.29 19.63
N GLY A 133 -14.76 13.98 18.45
CA GLY A 133 -15.26 14.41 17.14
C GLY A 133 -14.27 15.32 16.41
N PRO A 134 -14.72 16.05 15.37
CA PRO A 134 -13.86 16.97 14.61
C PRO A 134 -13.18 18.02 15.50
N ILE A 135 -11.90 18.30 15.26
CA ILE A 135 -11.16 19.31 16.02
C ILE A 135 -11.40 20.66 15.35
N LEU A 136 -11.93 21.62 16.11
CA LEU A 136 -12.23 22.98 15.67
C LEU A 136 -11.16 23.94 16.21
N LEU A 137 -10.49 24.64 15.33
CA LEU A 137 -9.49 25.65 15.69
C LEU A 137 -10.14 27.05 15.67
N PRO A 138 -9.96 27.87 16.70
CA PRO A 138 -10.42 29.26 16.67
C PRO A 138 -9.70 30.03 15.53
N PRO A 139 -10.38 30.96 14.86
CA PRO A 139 -9.80 31.74 13.78
C PRO A 139 -8.55 32.51 14.25
N GLY A 140 -7.46 32.43 13.46
CA GLY A 140 -6.22 33.14 13.72
C GLY A 140 -5.49 32.68 14.99
N SER A 141 -5.77 31.49 15.50
CA SER A 141 -5.08 30.94 16.66
C SER A 141 -3.72 30.32 16.29
N THR A 142 -2.74 30.55 17.16
CA THR A 142 -1.53 29.72 17.16
C THR A 142 -1.87 28.33 17.66
N VAL A 143 -1.58 27.31 16.84
CA VAL A 143 -1.84 25.91 17.19
C VAL A 143 -0.59 25.31 17.82
N GLN A 144 -0.75 24.70 18.98
CA GLN A 144 0.27 23.90 19.64
C GLN A 144 -0.25 22.48 19.84
N VAL A 145 0.59 21.51 19.60
CA VAL A 145 0.23 20.09 19.77
C VAL A 145 1.23 19.43 20.71
N ALA A 146 0.70 18.91 21.80
CA ALA A 146 1.50 18.16 22.75
C ALA A 146 1.82 16.75 22.22
N PRO A 147 2.90 16.10 22.69
CA PRO A 147 3.28 14.76 22.24
C PRO A 147 2.20 13.69 22.42
N ASN A 148 1.31 13.86 23.39
CA ASN A 148 0.16 12.96 23.62
C ASN A 148 -1.01 13.19 22.66
N GLY A 149 -0.86 14.08 21.66
CA GLY A 149 -1.87 14.42 20.67
C GLY A 149 -2.90 15.47 21.13
N THR A 150 -2.73 16.10 22.29
CA THR A 150 -3.60 17.20 22.74
C THR A 150 -3.32 18.46 21.91
N VAL A 151 -4.37 19.05 21.35
CA VAL A 151 -4.33 20.24 20.52
C VAL A 151 -4.76 21.44 21.35
N LEU A 152 -3.91 22.46 21.38
CA LEU A 152 -4.19 23.74 22.05
C LEU A 152 -4.35 24.83 21.00
N GLY A 153 -5.39 25.64 21.17
CA GLY A 153 -5.63 26.87 20.40
C GLY A 153 -5.70 28.05 21.36
N ARG A 154 -4.88 29.08 21.17
CA ARG A 154 -4.77 30.23 22.10
C ARG A 154 -4.44 29.84 23.54
N GLY A 155 -3.73 28.74 23.76
CA GLY A 155 -3.38 28.22 25.08
C GLY A 155 -4.48 27.37 25.77
N GLU A 156 -5.64 27.22 25.15
CA GLU A 156 -6.72 26.37 25.66
C GLU A 156 -6.80 25.06 24.90
N THR A 157 -7.19 23.98 25.56
CA THR A 157 -7.36 22.67 24.91
C THR A 157 -8.61 22.71 24.03
N VAL A 158 -8.43 22.58 22.71
CA VAL A 158 -9.51 22.54 21.72
C VAL A 158 -9.87 21.11 21.31
N GLY A 159 -9.01 20.14 21.61
CA GLY A 159 -9.27 18.74 21.33
C GLY A 159 -8.05 17.86 21.53
N LYS A 160 -8.18 16.57 21.19
CA LYS A 160 -7.08 15.61 21.18
C LYS A 160 -7.24 14.72 19.96
N PHE A 161 -6.19 14.51 19.20
CA PHE A 161 -6.22 13.62 18.02
C PHE A 161 -6.68 12.21 18.40
N ARG A 162 -7.56 11.66 17.57
CA ARG A 162 -7.91 10.24 17.62
C ARG A 162 -6.86 9.47 16.82
N LEU A 163 -5.91 8.88 17.53
CA LEU A 163 -4.87 8.03 16.95
C LEU A 163 -5.30 6.57 17.04
N ALA A 164 -5.25 5.86 15.91
CA ALA A 164 -5.63 4.46 15.82
C ALA A 164 -4.40 3.59 15.60
N ALA A 165 -4.32 2.46 16.29
CA ALA A 165 -3.36 1.39 16.06
C ALA A 165 -4.09 0.11 15.66
N PHE A 166 -3.41 -0.72 14.88
CA PHE A 166 -3.92 -2.01 14.43
C PHE A 166 -2.94 -3.10 14.82
N PRO A 167 -3.35 -4.05 15.68
CA PRO A 167 -2.52 -5.21 16.04
C PRO A 167 -2.14 -6.05 14.81
N ASP A 168 -3.11 -6.21 13.90
CA ASP A 168 -2.88 -6.80 12.59
C ASP A 168 -3.09 -5.76 11.49
N LYS A 169 -2.00 -5.30 10.89
CA LYS A 169 -2.04 -4.31 9.81
C LYS A 169 -2.47 -4.91 8.46
N SER A 170 -2.64 -6.23 8.36
CA SER A 170 -3.12 -6.87 7.12
C SER A 170 -4.59 -6.57 6.83
N VAL A 171 -5.35 -6.14 7.83
CA VAL A 171 -6.73 -5.67 7.67
C VAL A 171 -6.84 -4.33 6.94
N LEU A 172 -5.73 -3.58 6.87
CA LEU A 172 -5.69 -2.28 6.20
C LEU A 172 -5.52 -2.44 4.69
N LYS A 173 -6.46 -1.92 3.94
CA LYS A 173 -6.41 -1.82 2.49
C LYS A 173 -6.10 -0.38 2.07
N ARG A 174 -5.38 -0.23 0.98
CA ARG A 174 -5.11 1.08 0.39
C ARG A 174 -6.37 1.64 -0.28
N ALA A 175 -6.80 2.81 0.17
CA ALA A 175 -7.94 3.55 -0.39
C ALA A 175 -7.51 4.80 -1.19
N GLY A 176 -6.21 5.02 -1.31
CA GLY A 176 -5.58 6.13 -2.03
C GLY A 176 -4.08 6.09 -1.91
N SER A 177 -3.38 7.15 -2.29
CA SER A 177 -1.91 7.19 -2.20
C SER A 177 -1.41 7.07 -0.76
N THR A 178 -2.04 7.76 0.18
CA THR A 178 -1.66 7.83 1.60
C THR A 178 -2.80 7.50 2.56
N LEU A 179 -3.94 7.02 2.01
CA LEU A 179 -5.13 6.67 2.78
C LEU A 179 -5.27 5.15 2.88
N PHE A 180 -5.69 4.71 4.05
CA PHE A 180 -5.97 3.32 4.34
C PHE A 180 -7.39 3.19 4.89
N GLU A 181 -8.06 2.11 4.56
CA GLU A 181 -9.36 1.73 5.10
C GLU A 181 -9.28 0.32 5.66
N GLU A 182 -10.07 0.06 6.68
CA GLU A 182 -10.16 -1.25 7.28
C GLU A 182 -11.03 -2.17 6.42
N ALA A 183 -10.55 -3.37 6.14
CA ALA A 183 -11.31 -4.37 5.42
C ALA A 183 -12.21 -5.13 6.38
N GLY A 184 -13.52 -4.99 6.23
CA GLY A 184 -14.54 -5.69 7.04
C GLY A 184 -15.49 -4.72 7.74
N ASP A 185 -16.57 -5.30 8.27
CA ASP A 185 -17.65 -4.53 8.90
C ASP A 185 -17.41 -4.23 10.38
N VAL A 186 -16.41 -4.89 10.99
CA VAL A 186 -16.09 -4.72 12.42
C VAL A 186 -14.74 -4.06 12.55
N SER A 187 -14.72 -2.89 13.18
CA SER A 187 -13.47 -2.16 13.41
C SER A 187 -12.61 -2.86 14.46
N THR A 188 -11.34 -3.11 14.10
CA THR A 188 -10.30 -3.65 14.97
C THR A 188 -9.35 -2.55 15.48
N ALA A 189 -9.64 -1.29 15.12
CA ALA A 189 -8.86 -0.13 15.51
C ALA A 189 -8.86 0.05 17.03
N MET A 190 -7.67 0.09 17.61
CA MET A 190 -7.45 0.39 19.03
C MET A 190 -6.83 1.78 19.20
N PRO A 191 -6.98 2.44 20.37
CA PRO A 191 -6.21 3.65 20.65
C PRO A 191 -4.70 3.38 20.59
N ALA A 192 -3.96 4.22 19.87
CA ALA A 192 -2.50 4.12 19.79
C ALA A 192 -1.89 4.71 21.07
N LEU A 193 -1.55 3.84 22.04
CA LEU A 193 -1.00 4.24 23.34
C LEU A 193 0.49 4.55 23.28
N ASP A 194 1.24 3.81 22.43
CA ASP A 194 2.70 3.92 22.27
C ASP A 194 3.09 4.80 21.07
N CYS A 195 2.25 5.80 20.75
CA CYS A 195 2.45 6.70 19.64
C CYS A 195 2.50 8.14 20.12
N SER A 196 3.52 8.90 19.73
CA SER A 196 3.64 10.32 20.01
C SER A 196 3.47 11.19 18.76
N VAL A 197 2.91 12.39 18.97
CA VAL A 197 2.76 13.38 17.89
C VAL A 197 3.92 14.36 17.93
N ARG A 198 4.60 14.53 16.81
CA ARG A 198 5.65 15.52 16.58
C ARG A 198 5.12 16.66 15.73
N GLN A 199 4.87 17.83 16.33
CA GLN A 199 4.47 19.04 15.61
C GLN A 199 5.67 19.63 14.84
N GLY A 200 5.42 20.19 13.65
CA GLY A 200 6.46 20.78 12.78
C GLY A 200 7.32 19.74 12.06
N PHE A 201 6.84 18.50 11.97
CA PHE A 201 7.48 17.42 11.24
C PHE A 201 6.48 16.72 10.32
N LEU A 202 6.99 16.14 9.25
CA LEU A 202 6.25 15.22 8.37
C LEU A 202 7.02 13.90 8.25
N GLU A 203 6.28 12.81 8.19
CA GLU A 203 6.86 11.50 7.88
C GLU A 203 7.10 11.40 6.37
N SER A 204 8.33 11.11 5.95
CA SER A 204 8.68 10.83 4.56
C SER A 204 8.12 9.47 4.12
N SER A 205 8.10 9.22 2.83
CA SER A 205 7.85 7.88 2.30
C SER A 205 8.92 6.90 2.80
N ASN A 206 8.53 5.65 3.10
CA ASN A 206 9.48 4.57 3.41
C ASN A 206 10.00 3.86 2.15
N VAL A 207 9.88 4.48 0.98
CA VAL A 207 10.37 3.99 -0.30
C VAL A 207 11.80 4.44 -0.54
N ASN A 208 12.70 3.50 -0.79
CA ASN A 208 14.03 3.80 -1.30
C ASN A 208 14.02 3.69 -2.83
N VAL A 209 14.09 4.83 -3.50
CA VAL A 209 13.99 4.92 -4.97
C VAL A 209 15.06 4.09 -5.68
N LEU A 210 16.30 4.11 -5.20
CA LEU A 210 17.39 3.36 -5.82
C LEU A 210 17.13 1.85 -5.74
N THR A 211 16.67 1.38 -4.58
CA THR A 211 16.32 -0.03 -4.39
C THR A 211 15.16 -0.45 -5.29
N GLU A 212 14.11 0.38 -5.40
CA GLU A 212 12.97 0.07 -6.27
C GLU A 212 13.38 0.08 -7.77
N MET A 213 14.29 0.97 -8.19
CA MET A 213 14.83 0.98 -9.55
C MET A 213 15.62 -0.30 -9.88
N VAL A 214 16.47 -0.77 -8.95
CA VAL A 214 17.19 -2.03 -9.14
C VAL A 214 16.21 -3.20 -9.28
N ARG A 215 15.21 -3.27 -8.40
CA ARG A 215 14.16 -4.29 -8.48
C ARG A 215 13.37 -4.22 -9.79
N MET A 216 13.14 -3.01 -10.33
CA MET A 216 12.48 -2.82 -11.61
C MET A 216 13.29 -3.41 -12.77
N ILE A 217 14.62 -3.25 -12.76
CA ILE A 217 15.52 -3.84 -13.75
C ILE A 217 15.51 -5.38 -13.64
N GLU A 218 15.59 -5.91 -12.41
CA GLU A 218 15.52 -7.35 -12.15
C GLU A 218 14.19 -7.94 -12.64
N ASN A 219 13.07 -7.28 -12.33
CA ASN A 219 11.74 -7.67 -12.77
C ASN A 219 11.61 -7.64 -14.30
N SER A 220 12.15 -6.62 -14.95
CA SER A 220 12.17 -6.53 -16.43
C SER A 220 12.95 -7.70 -17.06
N ARG A 221 14.07 -8.10 -16.46
CA ARG A 221 14.84 -9.29 -16.91
C ARG A 221 14.04 -10.58 -16.71
N ALA A 222 13.36 -10.74 -15.58
CA ALA A 222 12.50 -11.88 -15.29
C ALA A 222 11.32 -11.96 -16.29
N PHE A 223 10.70 -10.83 -16.61
CA PHE A 223 9.66 -10.73 -17.64
C PHE A 223 10.17 -11.19 -19.01
N GLN A 224 11.34 -10.69 -19.45
CA GLN A 224 11.95 -11.09 -20.71
C GLN A 224 12.29 -12.59 -20.76
N ALA A 225 12.75 -13.17 -19.64
CA ALA A 225 13.00 -14.59 -19.53
C ALA A 225 11.72 -15.40 -19.69
N SER A 226 10.64 -14.99 -19.02
CA SER A 226 9.32 -15.63 -19.14
C SER A 226 8.76 -15.55 -20.57
N GLN A 227 8.93 -14.41 -21.24
CA GLN A 227 8.56 -14.26 -22.66
C GLN A 227 9.33 -15.23 -23.58
N ARG A 228 10.64 -15.37 -23.37
CA ARG A 228 11.46 -16.31 -24.17
C ARG A 228 11.01 -17.75 -23.96
N ILE A 229 10.68 -18.13 -22.72
CA ILE A 229 10.17 -19.48 -22.42
C ILE A 229 8.82 -19.70 -23.11
N ALA A 230 7.90 -18.75 -23.04
CA ALA A 230 6.60 -18.84 -23.69
C ALA A 230 6.75 -18.98 -25.22
N SER A 231 7.60 -18.16 -25.83
CA SER A 231 7.87 -18.20 -27.29
C SER A 231 8.55 -19.50 -27.75
N ALA A 232 9.48 -20.03 -26.95
CA ALA A 232 10.11 -21.32 -27.23
C ALA A 232 9.11 -22.47 -27.13
N ALA A 233 8.23 -22.46 -26.14
CA ALA A 233 7.18 -23.46 -25.96
C ALA A 233 6.17 -23.42 -27.13
N ASP A 234 5.76 -22.22 -27.57
CA ASP A 234 4.85 -22.03 -28.69
C ASP A 234 5.48 -22.55 -30.01
N SER A 235 6.75 -22.24 -30.28
CA SER A 235 7.49 -22.74 -31.42
C SER A 235 7.61 -24.26 -31.44
N ALA A 236 7.87 -24.87 -30.27
CA ALA A 236 7.95 -26.31 -30.14
C ALA A 236 6.56 -26.99 -30.34
N MET A 237 5.50 -26.37 -29.86
CA MET A 237 4.12 -26.84 -30.09
C MET A 237 3.77 -26.81 -31.57
N SER A 238 4.09 -25.73 -32.27
CA SER A 238 3.86 -25.58 -33.72
C SER A 238 4.62 -26.64 -34.51
N SER A 239 5.87 -26.94 -34.12
CA SER A 239 6.68 -27.98 -34.76
C SER A 239 6.09 -29.40 -34.57
N LEU A 240 5.54 -29.68 -33.37
CA LEU A 240 4.88 -30.95 -33.09
C LEU A 240 3.58 -31.11 -33.87
N THR A 241 2.80 -30.05 -34.01
CA THR A 241 1.55 -30.06 -34.79
C THR A 241 1.82 -30.38 -36.24
N LYS A 242 2.83 -29.71 -36.85
CA LYS A 242 3.28 -29.99 -38.24
C LYS A 242 3.78 -31.42 -38.45
N ALA A 243 4.52 -31.97 -37.46
CA ALA A 243 5.00 -33.36 -37.52
C ALA A 243 3.88 -34.40 -37.33
N ALA A 244 2.72 -34.02 -36.78
CA ALA A 244 1.58 -34.91 -36.59
C ALA A 244 0.62 -34.90 -37.79
N GLU A 245 0.70 -33.90 -38.67
CA GLU A 245 -0.15 -33.73 -39.87
C GLU A 245 0.51 -34.33 -41.14
N GLY A 246 1.79 -34.65 -41.11
CA GLY A 246 2.56 -35.29 -42.21
C GLY A 246 2.90 -36.74 -41.90
#